data_38c8a777142396961fe6984b04180aec
#
_entry.id   38c8a777142396961fe6984b04180aec
#
_cell.length_a   1.000
_cell.length_b   1.000
_cell.length_c   1.000
_cell.angle_alpha   90.00
_cell.angle_beta   90.00
_cell.angle_gamma   90.00
#
_symmetry.space_group_name_H-M   'P 1'
#
loop_
_entity.id
_entity.type
_entity.pdbx_description
1 polymer ?
#
loop_
_entity_poly.entity_id
_entity_poly.type
_entity_poly.pdbx_seq_one_letter_code
_entity_poly.pdbx_strand_id
1 'polypeptide(L)'
;HKAIRRQRQMCIRDRNRFYENDWSFEPITAHNIPECRDVLAKWLESGEPDEEKSVEADVVSESLDYFTDLNYTGGLLRVNGEAQAFTFGEPSAADTFVVHAEKALLNYQGAYTAVNCEFAKTLADRFAYINREEDTGSEGLRKAKLSYHPAFLEEKYLITFSEV
;
A
#
# COMPACT_ATOMS: atom_id res chain seq x y z
N HIS A 1 9.49 21.65 -11.79
CA HIS A 1 8.04 21.69 -12.08
C HIS A 1 7.58 20.85 -13.29
N LYS A 2 8.36 20.72 -14.39
CA LYS A 2 7.97 19.92 -15.57
C LYS A 2 8.06 18.41 -15.31
N ALA A 3 9.06 17.94 -14.56
CA ALA A 3 9.24 16.50 -14.24
C ALA A 3 8.10 15.99 -13.34
N ILE A 4 7.73 16.73 -12.32
CA ILE A 4 6.64 16.41 -11.39
C ILE A 4 5.28 16.34 -12.11
N ARG A 5 5.04 17.26 -13.04
CA ARG A 5 3.81 17.28 -13.86
C ARG A 5 3.70 16.03 -14.75
N ARG A 6 4.81 15.60 -15.36
CA ARG A 6 4.85 14.38 -16.18
C ARG A 6 4.58 13.13 -15.35
N GLN A 7 5.15 13.01 -14.16
CA GLN A 7 4.98 11.86 -13.29
C GLN A 7 3.52 11.76 -12.77
N ARG A 8 2.92 12.87 -12.34
CA ARG A 8 1.50 12.90 -11.96
C ARG A 8 0.59 12.50 -13.12
N GLN A 9 0.90 12.94 -14.34
CA GLN A 9 0.16 12.53 -15.52
C GLN A 9 0.33 11.04 -15.84
N MET A 10 1.49 10.45 -15.56
CA MET A 10 1.71 9.01 -15.70
C MET A 10 0.88 8.22 -14.69
N CYS A 11 0.90 8.57 -13.41
CA CYS A 11 0.09 7.90 -12.38
C CYS A 11 -1.42 7.98 -12.69
N ILE A 12 -1.92 9.13 -13.13
CA ILE A 12 -3.31 9.29 -13.55
C ILE A 12 -3.62 8.42 -14.78
N ARG A 13 -2.72 8.37 -15.76
CA ARG A 13 -2.88 7.56 -16.97
C ARG A 13 -2.88 6.07 -16.64
N ASP A 14 -1.94 5.62 -15.80
CA ASP A 14 -1.82 4.22 -15.41
C ASP A 14 -3.05 3.77 -14.63
N ARG A 15 -3.54 4.59 -13.69
CA ARG A 15 -4.79 4.36 -12.99
C ARG A 15 -5.99 4.28 -13.94
N ASN A 16 -6.11 5.23 -14.86
CA ASN A 16 -7.22 5.22 -15.82
C ASN A 16 -7.19 3.98 -16.70
N ARG A 17 -6.00 3.55 -17.12
CA ARG A 17 -5.81 2.32 -17.88
C ARG A 17 -6.20 1.08 -17.07
N PHE A 18 -5.89 1.06 -15.76
CA PHE A 18 -6.33 -0.01 -14.87
C PHE A 18 -7.87 -0.11 -14.85
N TYR A 19 -8.56 1.02 -14.79
CA TYR A 19 -10.03 1.07 -14.73
C TYR A 19 -10.73 0.67 -16.03
N GLU A 20 -10.01 0.42 -17.11
CA GLU A 20 -10.55 -0.18 -18.34
C GLU A 20 -10.79 -1.70 -18.20
N ASN A 21 -10.22 -2.35 -17.17
CA ASN A 21 -10.46 -3.75 -16.88
C ASN A 21 -11.79 -3.96 -16.14
N ASP A 22 -12.25 -5.20 -16.10
CA ASP A 22 -13.34 -5.61 -15.20
C ASP A 22 -12.77 -5.76 -13.77
N TRP A 23 -12.94 -4.74 -12.96
CA TRP A 23 -12.33 -4.64 -11.65
C TRP A 23 -13.38 -4.44 -10.54
N SER A 24 -13.03 -4.84 -9.33
CA SER A 24 -13.78 -4.58 -8.11
C SER A 24 -12.87 -4.31 -6.94
N PHE A 25 -13.39 -3.60 -5.93
CA PHE A 25 -12.69 -3.33 -4.69
C PHE A 25 -13.62 -3.66 -3.52
N GLU A 26 -13.14 -4.42 -2.56
CA GLU A 26 -13.92 -4.86 -1.41
C GLU A 26 -13.10 -4.79 -0.10
N PRO A 27 -13.75 -4.69 1.06
CA PRO A 27 -13.06 -4.75 2.34
C PRO A 27 -12.36 -6.10 2.55
N ILE A 28 -11.20 -6.07 3.22
CA ILE A 28 -10.56 -7.30 3.73
C ILE A 28 -11.37 -7.78 4.94
N THR A 29 -11.67 -9.07 4.94
CA THR A 29 -12.36 -9.80 6.00
C THR A 29 -11.67 -11.14 6.23
N ALA A 30 -11.96 -11.85 7.31
CA ALA A 30 -11.43 -13.18 7.55
C ALA A 30 -11.65 -14.15 6.37
N HIS A 31 -12.69 -13.92 5.57
CA HIS A 31 -13.02 -14.77 4.43
C HIS A 31 -12.04 -14.64 3.26
N ASN A 32 -11.56 -13.43 2.96
CA ASN A 32 -10.68 -13.17 1.81
C ASN A 32 -9.19 -12.93 2.17
N ILE A 33 -8.80 -13.05 3.45
CA ILE A 33 -7.39 -13.08 3.88
C ILE A 33 -6.55 -14.13 3.13
N PRO A 34 -7.04 -15.36 2.86
CA PRO A 34 -6.28 -16.33 2.07
C PRO A 34 -5.86 -15.79 0.69
N GLU A 35 -6.72 -15.01 0.04
CA GLU A 35 -6.41 -14.41 -1.26
C GLU A 35 -5.37 -13.27 -1.14
N CYS A 36 -5.37 -12.53 -0.04
CA CYS A 36 -4.29 -11.56 0.23
C CYS A 36 -2.94 -12.28 0.37
N ARG A 37 -2.92 -13.48 0.99
CA ARG A 37 -1.71 -14.31 1.09
C ARG A 37 -1.25 -14.82 -0.26
N ASP A 38 -2.16 -15.22 -1.14
CA ASP A 38 -1.82 -15.64 -2.50
C ASP A 38 -1.20 -14.47 -3.31
N VAL A 39 -1.74 -13.25 -3.15
CA VAL A 39 -1.14 -12.05 -3.75
C VAL A 39 0.25 -11.80 -3.17
N LEU A 40 0.44 -11.93 -1.85
CA LEU A 40 1.73 -11.73 -1.18
C LEU A 40 2.77 -12.74 -1.66
N ALA A 41 2.41 -14.03 -1.76
CA ALA A 41 3.29 -15.09 -2.25
C ALA A 41 3.74 -14.81 -3.69
N LYS A 42 2.80 -14.51 -4.59
CA LYS A 42 3.11 -14.16 -5.98
C LYS A 42 3.95 -12.89 -6.09
N TRP A 43 3.71 -11.91 -5.22
CA TRP A 43 4.52 -10.69 -5.15
C TRP A 43 5.94 -11.01 -4.71
N LEU A 44 6.13 -11.87 -3.70
CA LEU A 44 7.45 -12.32 -3.24
C LEU A 44 8.23 -13.04 -4.34
N GLU A 45 7.58 -13.90 -5.10
CA GLU A 45 8.18 -14.65 -6.22
C GLU A 45 8.53 -13.75 -7.42
N SER A 46 7.95 -12.56 -7.51
CA SER A 46 8.19 -11.64 -8.62
C SER A 46 9.53 -10.92 -8.50
N GLY A 47 10.37 -10.96 -9.55
CA GLY A 47 11.67 -10.29 -9.60
C GLY A 47 12.81 -11.10 -9.00
N GLU A 48 13.95 -10.44 -8.80
CA GLU A 48 15.14 -11.07 -8.21
C GLU A 48 14.95 -11.34 -6.72
N PRO A 49 15.59 -12.39 -6.18
CA PRO A 49 15.62 -12.66 -4.74
C PRO A 49 16.22 -11.48 -3.98
N ASP A 50 15.52 -11.02 -2.95
CA ASP A 50 15.89 -9.88 -2.14
C ASP A 50 15.56 -10.18 -0.67
N GLU A 51 16.56 -10.09 0.21
CA GLU A 51 16.42 -10.38 1.63
C GLU A 51 15.47 -9.40 2.32
N GLU A 52 15.54 -8.10 1.99
CA GLU A 52 14.64 -7.07 2.53
C GLU A 52 13.18 -7.37 2.15
N LYS A 53 12.96 -7.78 0.91
CA LYS A 53 11.64 -8.18 0.40
C LYS A 53 11.09 -9.41 1.10
N SER A 54 11.96 -10.38 1.43
CA SER A 54 11.58 -11.58 2.20
C SER A 54 11.15 -11.20 3.62
N VAL A 55 11.94 -10.39 4.32
CA VAL A 55 11.61 -9.90 5.67
C VAL A 55 10.29 -9.10 5.65
N GLU A 56 10.10 -8.25 4.66
CA GLU A 56 8.84 -7.51 4.50
C GLU A 56 7.65 -8.45 4.29
N ALA A 57 7.82 -9.51 3.49
CA ALA A 57 6.77 -10.50 3.26
C ALA A 57 6.40 -11.26 4.54
N ASP A 58 7.39 -11.62 5.36
CA ASP A 58 7.16 -12.29 6.66
C ASP A 58 6.35 -11.39 7.61
N VAL A 59 6.72 -10.12 7.74
CA VAL A 59 5.99 -9.14 8.57
C VAL A 59 4.56 -8.95 8.08
N VAL A 60 4.36 -8.82 6.77
CA VAL A 60 3.01 -8.67 6.19
C VAL A 60 2.20 -9.95 6.38
N SER A 61 2.82 -11.13 6.25
CA SER A 61 2.16 -12.43 6.50
C SER A 61 1.70 -12.55 7.95
N GLU A 62 2.55 -12.21 8.92
CA GLU A 62 2.20 -12.20 10.34
C GLU A 62 1.07 -11.19 10.63
N SER A 63 1.14 -10.01 10.03
CA SER A 63 0.07 -9.01 10.15
C SER A 63 -1.29 -9.52 9.64
N LEU A 64 -1.29 -10.33 8.57
CA LEU A 64 -2.51 -10.99 8.06
C LEU A 64 -3.01 -12.09 9.00
N ASP A 65 -2.14 -12.77 9.76
CA ASP A 65 -2.54 -13.76 10.79
C ASP A 65 -3.35 -13.10 11.90
N TYR A 66 -2.94 -11.91 12.32
CA TYR A 66 -3.55 -11.15 13.41
C TYR A 66 -4.47 -10.01 12.94
N PHE A 67 -4.83 -9.99 11.66
CA PHE A 67 -5.58 -8.90 11.03
C PHE A 67 -6.83 -8.49 11.83
N THR A 68 -7.62 -9.48 12.24
CA THR A 68 -8.85 -9.24 13.01
C THR A 68 -8.56 -8.84 14.45
N ASP A 69 -7.57 -9.47 15.09
CA ASP A 69 -7.21 -9.21 16.49
C ASP A 69 -6.62 -7.82 16.68
N LEU A 70 -5.86 -7.36 15.67
CA LEU A 70 -5.28 -6.00 15.62
C LEU A 70 -6.27 -4.93 15.12
N ASN A 71 -7.51 -5.34 14.77
CA ASN A 71 -8.53 -4.44 14.22
C ASN A 71 -8.07 -3.67 12.98
N TYR A 72 -7.24 -4.27 12.13
CA TYR A 72 -6.83 -3.64 10.88
C TYR A 72 -8.01 -3.41 9.94
N THR A 73 -7.93 -2.35 9.19
CA THR A 73 -8.86 -2.03 8.09
C THR A 73 -8.10 -2.13 6.78
N GLY A 74 -8.66 -2.82 5.80
CA GLY A 74 -7.97 -3.01 4.52
C GLY A 74 -8.94 -3.19 3.37
N GLY A 75 -8.37 -3.24 2.17
CA GLY A 75 -9.10 -3.44 0.92
C GLY A 75 -8.36 -4.36 -0.04
N LEU A 76 -9.12 -5.18 -0.74
CA LEU A 76 -8.69 -6.14 -1.76
C LEU A 76 -9.21 -5.68 -3.12
N LEU A 77 -8.30 -5.56 -4.08
CA LEU A 77 -8.57 -5.18 -5.46
C LEU A 77 -8.53 -6.42 -6.35
N ARG A 78 -9.58 -6.60 -7.16
CA ARG A 78 -9.70 -7.72 -8.10
C ARG A 78 -9.73 -7.24 -9.53
N VAL A 79 -9.31 -8.10 -10.44
CA VAL A 79 -9.53 -7.96 -11.89
C VAL A 79 -10.04 -9.30 -12.42
N ASN A 80 -11.15 -9.28 -13.16
CA ASN A 80 -11.84 -10.49 -13.64
C ASN A 80 -12.16 -11.49 -12.52
N GLY A 81 -12.47 -10.99 -11.32
CA GLY A 81 -12.75 -11.80 -10.14
C GLY A 81 -11.51 -12.31 -9.38
N GLU A 82 -10.31 -12.18 -9.91
CA GLU A 82 -9.06 -12.62 -9.28
C GLU A 82 -8.40 -11.51 -8.46
N ALA A 83 -7.90 -11.83 -7.26
CA ALA A 83 -7.17 -10.91 -6.41
C ALA A 83 -5.85 -10.46 -7.08
N GLN A 84 -5.64 -9.15 -7.19
CA GLN A 84 -4.48 -8.55 -7.84
C GLN A 84 -3.69 -7.62 -6.93
N ALA A 85 -4.34 -7.02 -5.93
CA ALA A 85 -3.66 -6.15 -4.98
C ALA A 85 -4.44 -6.08 -3.66
N PHE A 86 -3.72 -5.80 -2.57
CA PHE A 86 -4.33 -5.50 -1.29
C PHE A 86 -3.57 -4.40 -0.55
N THR A 87 -4.25 -3.78 0.39
CA THR A 87 -3.68 -2.77 1.28
C THR A 87 -4.39 -2.82 2.62
N PHE A 88 -3.67 -2.52 3.70
CA PHE A 88 -4.27 -2.42 5.03
C PHE A 88 -3.47 -1.52 5.96
N GLY A 89 -4.11 -1.14 7.06
CA GLY A 89 -3.52 -0.34 8.11
C GLY A 89 -4.51 -0.11 9.25
N GLU A 90 -4.24 0.93 10.04
CA GLU A 90 -5.03 1.28 11.21
C GLU A 90 -5.08 2.79 11.49
N PRO A 91 -6.04 3.27 12.30
CA PRO A 91 -5.98 4.63 12.82
C PRO A 91 -4.76 4.81 13.73
N SER A 92 -3.91 5.80 13.46
CA SER A 92 -2.77 6.17 14.32
C SER A 92 -3.09 7.37 15.20
N ALA A 93 -4.05 8.20 14.80
CA ALA A 93 -4.56 9.34 15.55
C ALA A 93 -6.04 9.58 15.20
N ALA A 94 -6.66 10.57 15.85
CA ALA A 94 -8.08 10.87 15.65
C ALA A 94 -8.42 11.26 14.18
N ASP A 95 -7.48 11.85 13.47
CA ASP A 95 -7.63 12.37 12.12
C ASP A 95 -6.68 11.74 11.09
N THR A 96 -5.85 10.79 11.52
CA THR A 96 -4.79 10.18 10.71
C THR A 96 -4.92 8.66 10.68
N PHE A 97 -4.90 8.09 9.49
CA PHE A 97 -4.82 6.65 9.25
C PHE A 97 -3.43 6.29 8.72
N VAL A 98 -2.79 5.25 9.25
CA VAL A 98 -1.50 4.75 8.76
C VAL A 98 -1.71 3.51 7.88
N VAL A 99 -1.07 3.48 6.73
CA VAL A 99 -1.05 2.32 5.81
C VAL A 99 0.23 1.55 6.04
N HIS A 100 0.12 0.32 6.56
CA HIS A 100 1.25 -0.56 6.87
C HIS A 100 1.70 -1.39 5.68
N ALA A 101 0.77 -1.85 4.87
CA ALA A 101 1.08 -2.68 3.71
C ALA A 101 0.27 -2.27 2.49
N GLU A 102 0.94 -2.30 1.34
CA GLU A 102 0.33 -2.15 0.01
C GLU A 102 1.10 -3.05 -0.95
N LYS A 103 0.44 -4.11 -1.44
CA LYS A 103 1.03 -5.09 -2.34
C LYS A 103 0.17 -5.24 -3.58
N ALA A 104 0.82 -5.28 -4.74
CA ALA A 104 0.13 -5.47 -6.01
C ALA A 104 0.98 -6.32 -6.96
N LEU A 105 0.31 -7.14 -7.77
CA LEU A 105 0.92 -7.85 -8.87
C LEU A 105 1.11 -6.90 -10.06
N LEU A 106 2.17 -7.11 -10.83
CA LEU A 106 2.50 -6.27 -11.98
C LEU A 106 1.77 -6.68 -13.27
N ASN A 107 0.86 -7.63 -13.20
CA ASN A 107 0.08 -8.14 -14.33
C ASN A 107 -0.78 -7.07 -14.99
N TYR A 108 -1.24 -6.10 -14.19
CA TYR A 108 -2.07 -4.98 -14.65
C TYR A 108 -1.40 -3.66 -14.31
N GLN A 109 -1.06 -2.91 -15.34
CA GLN A 109 -0.45 -1.58 -15.16
C GLN A 109 -1.38 -0.67 -14.35
N GLY A 110 -0.84 -0.07 -13.30
CA GLY A 110 -1.59 0.86 -12.44
C GLY A 110 -2.27 0.21 -11.22
N ALA A 111 -2.11 -1.10 -10.98
CA ALA A 111 -2.72 -1.80 -9.85
C ALA A 111 -2.36 -1.16 -8.50
N TYR A 112 -1.08 -0.81 -8.26
CA TYR A 112 -0.66 -0.07 -7.06
C TYR A 112 -1.38 1.27 -6.90
N THR A 113 -1.49 2.04 -7.99
CA THR A 113 -2.16 3.34 -7.95
C THR A 113 -3.66 3.18 -7.73
N ALA A 114 -4.27 2.14 -8.31
CA ALA A 114 -5.69 1.85 -8.17
C ALA A 114 -6.03 1.41 -6.74
N VAL A 115 -5.31 0.43 -6.16
CA VAL A 115 -5.59 -0.04 -4.79
C VAL A 115 -5.44 1.09 -3.77
N ASN A 116 -4.40 1.92 -3.91
CA ASN A 116 -4.22 3.10 -3.07
C ASN A 116 -5.37 4.10 -3.22
N CYS A 117 -5.78 4.41 -4.45
CA CYS A 117 -6.85 5.36 -4.71
C CYS A 117 -8.20 4.87 -4.16
N GLU A 118 -8.57 3.60 -4.39
CA GLU A 118 -9.83 3.05 -3.91
C GLU A 118 -9.85 2.95 -2.39
N PHE A 119 -8.75 2.54 -1.77
CA PHE A 119 -8.66 2.51 -0.32
C PHE A 119 -8.76 3.92 0.29
N ALA A 120 -8.04 4.90 -0.25
CA ALA A 120 -8.11 6.28 0.22
C ALA A 120 -9.54 6.85 0.17
N LYS A 121 -10.33 6.49 -0.83
CA LYS A 121 -11.75 6.89 -0.91
C LYS A 121 -12.57 6.34 0.26
N THR A 122 -12.30 5.13 0.72
CA THR A 122 -13.03 4.53 1.85
C THR A 122 -12.71 5.20 3.19
N LEU A 123 -11.58 5.90 3.27
CA LEU A 123 -11.09 6.57 4.47
C LEU A 123 -11.42 8.07 4.52
N ALA A 124 -11.72 8.68 3.37
CA ALA A 124 -11.79 10.13 3.18
C ALA A 124 -12.84 10.85 4.05
N ASP A 125 -13.93 10.16 4.44
CA ASP A 125 -14.98 10.73 5.29
C ASP A 125 -14.62 10.67 6.80
N ARG A 126 -13.59 9.91 7.16
CA ARG A 126 -13.20 9.65 8.56
C ARG A 126 -11.88 10.27 8.96
N PHE A 127 -10.94 10.35 8.03
CA PHE A 127 -9.57 10.79 8.30
C PHE A 127 -9.16 11.94 7.39
N ALA A 128 -8.56 12.97 7.96
CA ALA A 128 -8.02 14.10 7.21
C ALA A 128 -6.70 13.75 6.50
N TYR A 129 -5.94 12.81 7.09
CA TYR A 129 -4.62 12.41 6.60
C TYR A 129 -4.48 10.91 6.47
N ILE A 130 -3.70 10.49 5.47
CA ILE A 130 -3.23 9.11 5.30
C ILE A 130 -1.70 9.15 5.33
N ASN A 131 -1.14 8.55 6.39
CA ASN A 131 0.30 8.34 6.52
C ASN A 131 0.68 7.05 5.77
N ARG A 132 1.63 7.16 4.87
CA ARG A 132 2.13 6.02 4.07
C ARG A 132 3.52 5.57 4.52
N GLU A 133 3.87 5.88 5.75
CA GLU A 133 5.14 5.53 6.37
C GLU A 133 6.38 6.00 5.58
N GLU A 134 7.55 5.46 5.91
CA GLU A 134 8.81 5.83 5.30
C GLU A 134 9.08 5.10 3.98
N ASP A 135 10.10 5.54 3.26
CA ASP A 135 10.55 4.97 1.99
C ASP A 135 11.68 3.94 2.13
N THR A 136 12.04 3.61 3.37
CA THR A 136 13.11 2.64 3.73
C THR A 136 14.44 2.88 2.99
N GLY A 137 14.69 4.11 2.50
CA GLY A 137 15.88 4.46 1.72
C GLY A 137 15.80 4.14 0.23
N SER A 138 14.72 3.52 -0.23
CA SER A 138 14.50 3.20 -1.65
C SER A 138 14.20 4.47 -2.46
N GLU A 139 15.05 4.81 -3.42
CA GLU A 139 14.87 5.98 -4.28
C GLU A 139 13.59 5.89 -5.13
N GLY A 140 13.27 4.69 -5.60
CA GLY A 140 12.04 4.42 -6.35
C GLY A 140 10.78 4.63 -5.53
N LEU A 141 10.76 4.10 -4.29
CA LEU A 141 9.63 4.24 -3.37
C LEU A 141 9.46 5.70 -2.91
N ARG A 142 10.57 6.40 -2.59
CA ARG A 142 10.57 7.84 -2.28
C ARG A 142 9.95 8.64 -3.41
N LYS A 143 10.38 8.39 -4.64
CA LYS A 143 9.87 9.08 -5.82
C LYS A 143 8.38 8.80 -6.04
N ALA A 144 7.94 7.57 -5.83
CA ALA A 144 6.53 7.20 -5.90
C ALA A 144 5.71 7.94 -4.84
N LYS A 145 6.13 7.92 -3.56
CA LYS A 145 5.43 8.59 -2.45
C LYS A 145 5.37 10.11 -2.65
N LEU A 146 6.47 10.76 -3.05
CA LEU A 146 6.50 12.19 -3.34
C LEU A 146 5.63 12.59 -4.55
N SER A 147 5.35 11.67 -5.47
CA SER A 147 4.47 11.94 -6.62
C SER A 147 3.01 12.21 -6.23
N TYR A 148 2.60 11.80 -5.04
CA TYR A 148 1.28 12.08 -4.47
C TYR A 148 1.16 13.48 -3.88
N HIS A 149 2.26 14.27 -3.84
CA HIS A 149 2.30 15.61 -3.26
C HIS A 149 1.82 15.64 -1.80
N PRO A 150 2.54 14.97 -0.89
CA PRO A 150 2.15 14.91 0.51
C PRO A 150 1.93 16.30 1.08
N ALA A 151 0.96 16.44 1.98
CA ALA A 151 0.65 17.71 2.66
C ALA A 151 1.83 18.18 3.51
N PHE A 152 2.52 17.23 4.15
CA PHE A 152 3.76 17.44 4.91
C PHE A 152 4.55 16.12 4.97
N LEU A 153 5.81 16.21 5.37
CA LEU A 153 6.66 15.07 5.71
C LEU A 153 6.83 15.08 7.23
N GLU A 154 6.50 13.95 7.85
CA GLU A 154 6.65 13.78 9.29
C GLU A 154 8.10 13.44 9.61
N GLU A 155 8.69 14.13 10.59
CA GLU A 155 10.07 13.87 11.00
C GLU A 155 10.09 12.73 12.03
N LYS A 156 10.96 11.75 11.79
CA LYS A 156 11.23 10.65 12.74
C LYS A 156 12.60 10.87 13.38
N TYR A 157 12.68 10.59 14.68
CA TYR A 157 13.91 10.74 15.47
C TYR A 157 14.31 9.39 16.05
N LEU A 158 15.58 9.05 15.92
CA LEU A 158 16.18 7.91 16.62
C LEU A 158 16.76 8.40 17.95
N ILE A 159 16.26 7.87 19.06
CA ILE A 159 16.78 8.14 20.38
C ILE A 159 17.71 6.99 20.77
N THR A 160 18.99 7.29 20.97
CA THR A 160 19.96 6.33 21.48
C THR A 160 20.36 6.70 22.90
N PHE A 161 20.47 5.70 23.77
CA PHE A 161 21.00 5.86 25.12
C PHE A 161 22.46 5.37 25.10
N SER A 162 23.38 6.24 25.56
CA SER A 162 24.75 5.79 25.86
C SER A 162 24.74 5.12 27.23
N GLU A 163 25.31 3.93 27.34
CA GLU A 163 25.63 3.36 28.64
C GLU A 163 26.60 4.30 29.36
N VAL A 164 26.27 4.64 30.64
CA VAL A 164 27.09 5.49 31.53
C VAL A 164 28.15 4.62 32.17
#